data_b3003bf1ec5c846f84fdfc421cf62bb3
#
_entry.id   b3003bf1ec5c846f84fdfc421cf62bb3
#
_cell.length_a   1.000
_cell.length_b   1.000
_cell.length_c   1.000
_cell.angle_alpha   90.00
_cell.angle_beta   90.00
_cell.angle_gamma   90.00
#
_symmetry.space_group_name_H-M   'P 1'
#
loop_
_entity.id
_entity.type
_entity.pdbx_description
1 polymer ?
#
loop_
_entity_poly.entity_id
_entity_poly.type
_entity_poly.pdbx_seq_one_letter_code
_entity_poly.pdbx_strand_id
1 'polypeptide(L)'
;VPARCPMKKVSFNMIRSAGIKTDYAKPEYYFDQLDKVRAAELVLFPEYWMVNSIIYGLNKPIYPSPATYHLGHDKIEMTRAFKATFPDRIPKTLIYGKNAYTIERVLEEFTYPFVAKTAKSSMGQGVWLIKQEQDWLEYVEKHDTFYVQEYIPNDRDLRIIIIGEDVAGAYWRVSEAFLNNVAQGAHFSYDDIPQDVVDEVLEIAKTLHINHAAFDVIVTAEGFYILEFNVFFGSEGLMPLGVRLAEKIDAYLETLR
;
A
#
# COMPACT_ATOMS: atom_id res chain seq x y z
N VAL A 1 -22.50 16.85 29.86
CA VAL A 1 -22.51 16.79 28.40
C VAL A 1 -23.25 15.51 28.03
N PRO A 2 -24.36 15.55 27.24
CA PRO A 2 -25.03 14.34 26.84
C PRO A 2 -24.06 13.42 26.09
N ALA A 3 -24.11 12.13 26.41
CA ALA A 3 -23.31 11.12 25.72
C ALA A 3 -23.65 11.18 24.23
N ARG A 4 -22.67 11.53 23.39
CA ARG A 4 -22.85 11.51 21.93
C ARG A 4 -23.23 10.10 21.48
N CYS A 5 -24.24 9.98 20.64
CA CYS A 5 -24.64 8.72 20.07
C CYS A 5 -23.45 8.12 19.28
N PRO A 6 -23.11 6.85 19.43
CA PRO A 6 -21.99 6.26 18.70
C PRO A 6 -22.22 6.36 17.18
N MET A 7 -21.15 6.69 16.42
CA MET A 7 -21.18 6.74 14.96
C MET A 7 -21.70 5.42 14.37
N LYS A 8 -22.68 5.48 13.51
CA LYS A 8 -23.23 4.30 12.84
C LYS A 8 -22.31 3.87 11.71
N LYS A 9 -21.61 2.77 11.92
CA LYS A 9 -20.63 2.21 10.97
C LYS A 9 -21.18 0.92 10.35
N VAL A 10 -20.85 0.68 9.08
CA VAL A 10 -21.06 -0.61 8.41
C VAL A 10 -19.76 -1.08 7.78
N SER A 11 -19.38 -2.34 7.99
CA SER A 11 -18.16 -2.93 7.42
C SER A 11 -18.50 -4.01 6.39
N PHE A 12 -17.71 -4.05 5.32
CA PHE A 12 -17.73 -5.12 4.33
C PHE A 12 -16.64 -6.18 4.56
N ASN A 13 -15.77 -5.98 5.59
CA ASN A 13 -14.73 -6.95 5.91
C ASN A 13 -14.74 -7.27 7.41
N MET A 14 -15.27 -8.43 7.76
CA MET A 14 -15.43 -8.86 9.15
C MET A 14 -14.09 -9.08 9.85
N ILE A 15 -13.08 -9.58 9.13
CA ILE A 15 -11.76 -9.89 9.72
C ILE A 15 -11.05 -8.58 10.06
N ARG A 16 -11.03 -7.60 9.13
CA ARG A 16 -10.34 -6.33 9.33
C ARG A 16 -11.04 -5.40 10.32
N SER A 17 -12.34 -5.56 10.50
CA SER A 17 -13.13 -4.83 11.48
C SER A 17 -13.32 -5.59 12.80
N ALA A 18 -12.68 -6.74 12.97
CA ALA A 18 -12.73 -7.49 14.22
C ALA A 18 -12.22 -6.64 15.40
N GLY A 19 -13.05 -6.46 16.44
CA GLY A 19 -12.75 -5.58 17.57
C GLY A 19 -13.26 -4.14 17.41
N ILE A 20 -13.75 -3.75 16.23
CA ILE A 20 -14.38 -2.44 15.98
C ILE A 20 -15.92 -2.60 16.08
N LYS A 21 -16.57 -1.71 16.83
CA LYS A 21 -18.05 -1.73 16.92
C LYS A 21 -18.65 -1.25 15.61
N THR A 22 -19.19 -2.16 14.82
CA THR A 22 -19.77 -1.88 13.50
C THR A 22 -20.81 -2.93 13.13
N ASP A 23 -21.77 -2.57 12.28
CA ASP A 23 -22.62 -3.53 11.58
C ASP A 23 -21.80 -4.19 10.46
N TYR A 24 -22.15 -5.42 10.09
CA TYR A 24 -21.51 -6.13 8.99
C TYR A 24 -22.47 -6.29 7.81
N ALA A 25 -21.94 -6.08 6.59
CA ALA A 25 -22.61 -6.33 5.34
C ALA A 25 -21.75 -7.22 4.45
N LYS A 26 -22.35 -8.21 3.79
CA LYS A 26 -21.63 -9.12 2.90
C LYS A 26 -21.40 -8.47 1.53
N PRO A 27 -20.17 -8.46 1.02
CA PRO A 27 -19.85 -7.86 -0.28
C PRO A 27 -20.71 -8.41 -1.44
N GLU A 28 -20.91 -9.71 -1.48
CA GLU A 28 -21.67 -10.39 -2.54
C GLU A 28 -23.16 -9.98 -2.63
N TYR A 29 -23.70 -9.40 -1.55
CA TYR A 29 -25.09 -8.90 -1.49
C TYR A 29 -25.15 -7.38 -1.44
N TYR A 30 -24.17 -6.70 -2.04
CA TYR A 30 -24.04 -5.24 -1.94
C TYR A 30 -25.32 -4.49 -2.31
N PHE A 31 -25.95 -4.83 -3.44
CA PHE A 31 -27.14 -4.16 -3.91
C PHE A 31 -28.37 -4.42 -3.03
N ASP A 32 -28.46 -5.60 -2.43
CA ASP A 32 -29.57 -5.97 -1.53
C ASP A 32 -29.44 -5.27 -0.16
N GLN A 33 -28.28 -4.72 0.15
CA GLN A 33 -27.96 -4.08 1.43
C GLN A 33 -27.73 -2.57 1.34
N LEU A 34 -28.12 -1.94 0.21
CA LEU A 34 -27.93 -0.50 0.00
C LEU A 34 -28.59 0.36 1.09
N ASP A 35 -29.72 -0.05 1.65
CA ASP A 35 -30.40 0.70 2.71
C ASP A 35 -29.56 0.69 4.01
N LYS A 36 -28.87 -0.41 4.31
CA LYS A 36 -27.92 -0.48 5.42
C LYS A 36 -26.74 0.46 5.19
N VAL A 37 -26.20 0.52 3.97
CA VAL A 37 -25.12 1.43 3.58
C VAL A 37 -25.58 2.89 3.65
N ARG A 38 -26.77 3.20 3.12
CA ARG A 38 -27.36 4.56 3.19
C ARG A 38 -27.55 5.03 4.62
N ALA A 39 -27.95 4.13 5.52
CA ALA A 39 -28.19 4.44 6.92
C ALA A 39 -26.88 4.60 7.74
N ALA A 40 -25.73 4.15 7.23
CA ALA A 40 -24.44 4.33 7.88
C ALA A 40 -23.89 5.75 7.73
N GLU A 41 -23.15 6.23 8.73
CA GLU A 41 -22.40 7.48 8.69
C GLU A 41 -21.01 7.27 8.11
N LEU A 42 -20.47 6.03 8.23
CA LEU A 42 -19.15 5.65 7.71
C LEU A 42 -19.17 4.20 7.25
N VAL A 43 -18.56 3.94 6.09
CA VAL A 43 -18.41 2.60 5.53
C VAL A 43 -16.97 2.12 5.69
N LEU A 44 -16.79 0.98 6.35
CA LEU A 44 -15.47 0.42 6.65
C LEU A 44 -15.12 -0.69 5.67
N PHE A 45 -13.88 -0.67 5.18
CA PHE A 45 -13.28 -1.73 4.38
C PHE A 45 -14.16 -2.24 3.24
N PRO A 46 -14.72 -1.34 2.38
CA PRO A 46 -15.40 -1.79 1.18
C PRO A 46 -14.43 -2.56 0.27
N GLU A 47 -14.96 -3.45 -0.55
CA GLU A 47 -14.17 -4.01 -1.66
C GLU A 47 -13.86 -2.91 -2.68
N TYR A 48 -12.73 -3.01 -3.38
CA TYR A 48 -12.28 -1.96 -4.31
C TYR A 48 -13.36 -1.54 -5.33
N TRP A 49 -14.08 -2.52 -5.89
CA TRP A 49 -15.12 -2.27 -6.88
C TRP A 49 -16.36 -1.54 -6.34
N MET A 50 -16.56 -1.49 -5.02
CA MET A 50 -17.65 -0.75 -4.36
C MET A 50 -17.29 0.72 -4.13
N VAL A 51 -16.00 1.07 -4.03
CA VAL A 51 -15.51 2.37 -3.56
C VAL A 51 -16.20 3.51 -4.30
N ASN A 52 -16.18 3.53 -5.62
CA ASN A 52 -16.75 4.61 -6.41
C ASN A 52 -18.28 4.73 -6.27
N SER A 53 -19.00 3.59 -6.17
CA SER A 53 -20.44 3.63 -5.95
C SER A 53 -20.82 4.15 -4.57
N ILE A 54 -20.00 3.89 -3.55
CA ILE A 54 -20.24 4.39 -2.19
C ILE A 54 -19.92 5.88 -2.10
N ILE A 55 -18.77 6.33 -2.57
CA ILE A 55 -18.34 7.73 -2.42
C ILE A 55 -19.09 8.68 -3.38
N TYR A 56 -19.25 8.30 -4.65
CA TYR A 56 -19.87 9.17 -5.67
C TYR A 56 -21.37 8.90 -5.85
N GLY A 57 -21.79 7.63 -5.74
CA GLY A 57 -23.21 7.25 -5.92
C GLY A 57 -24.05 7.47 -4.66
N LEU A 58 -23.56 7.03 -3.50
CA LEU A 58 -24.27 7.12 -2.23
C LEU A 58 -23.82 8.33 -1.37
N ASN A 59 -22.76 9.03 -1.78
CA ASN A 59 -22.16 10.15 -1.06
C ASN A 59 -21.86 9.81 0.41
N LYS A 60 -21.23 8.64 0.62
CA LYS A 60 -20.84 8.16 1.95
C LYS A 60 -19.34 8.17 2.11
N PRO A 61 -18.81 8.65 3.26
CA PRO A 61 -17.40 8.51 3.59
C PRO A 61 -17.03 7.05 3.78
N ILE A 62 -15.79 6.72 3.46
CA ILE A 62 -15.23 5.39 3.62
C ILE A 62 -13.95 5.42 4.47
N TYR A 63 -13.64 4.29 5.07
CA TYR A 63 -12.32 4.00 5.64
C TYR A 63 -11.88 2.59 5.19
N PRO A 64 -10.66 2.41 4.70
CA PRO A 64 -9.61 3.42 4.36
C PRO A 64 -10.10 4.53 3.42
N SER A 65 -9.34 5.64 3.34
CA SER A 65 -9.69 6.81 2.52
C SER A 65 -9.79 6.46 1.03
N PRO A 66 -10.54 7.23 0.22
CA PRO A 66 -10.54 7.06 -1.23
C PRO A 66 -9.14 7.12 -1.85
N ALA A 67 -8.28 8.03 -1.36
CA ALA A 67 -6.90 8.14 -1.82
C ALA A 67 -6.10 6.87 -1.54
N THR A 68 -6.24 6.29 -0.35
CA THR A 68 -5.63 5.01 0.00
C THR A 68 -6.02 3.91 -0.98
N TYR A 69 -7.31 3.79 -1.31
CA TYR A 69 -7.77 2.78 -2.26
C TYR A 69 -7.27 3.03 -3.67
N HIS A 70 -7.44 4.25 -4.19
CA HIS A 70 -7.13 4.57 -5.57
C HIS A 70 -5.61 4.47 -5.86
N LEU A 71 -4.78 4.99 -4.96
CA LEU A 71 -3.33 4.91 -5.13
C LEU A 71 -2.77 3.51 -4.82
N GLY A 72 -3.34 2.80 -3.85
CA GLY A 72 -2.84 1.49 -3.42
C GLY A 72 -3.27 0.31 -4.31
N HIS A 73 -4.21 0.52 -5.24
CA HIS A 73 -4.71 -0.55 -6.10
C HIS A 73 -3.82 -0.83 -7.31
N ASP A 74 -3.11 0.18 -7.80
CA ASP A 74 -2.33 0.10 -9.02
C ASP A 74 -0.95 0.73 -8.81
N LYS A 75 0.12 -0.06 -9.00
CA LYS A 75 1.51 0.41 -8.84
C LYS A 75 1.86 1.59 -9.75
N ILE A 76 1.22 1.68 -10.92
CA ILE A 76 1.45 2.78 -11.87
C ILE A 76 0.88 4.08 -11.31
N GLU A 77 -0.38 4.06 -10.84
CA GLU A 77 -1.02 5.24 -10.26
C GLU A 77 -0.31 5.68 -8.97
N MET A 78 0.06 4.74 -8.13
CA MET A 78 0.87 4.99 -6.93
C MET A 78 2.18 5.70 -7.29
N THR A 79 2.96 5.13 -8.21
CA THR A 79 4.26 5.69 -8.62
C THR A 79 4.12 7.06 -9.25
N ARG A 80 3.10 7.28 -10.08
CA ARG A 80 2.82 8.59 -10.69
C ARG A 80 2.53 9.65 -9.64
N ALA A 81 1.72 9.32 -8.61
CA ALA A 81 1.42 10.23 -7.52
C ALA A 81 2.69 10.56 -6.71
N PHE A 82 3.45 9.55 -6.31
CA PHE A 82 4.71 9.77 -5.59
C PHE A 82 5.71 10.57 -6.42
N LYS A 83 5.90 10.22 -7.70
CA LYS A 83 6.86 10.91 -8.58
C LYS A 83 6.49 12.37 -8.84
N ALA A 84 5.19 12.68 -8.87
CA ALA A 84 4.71 14.05 -9.04
C ALA A 84 4.94 14.92 -7.79
N THR A 85 4.94 14.32 -6.60
CA THR A 85 4.97 15.04 -5.32
C THR A 85 6.32 14.90 -4.61
N PHE A 86 6.91 13.69 -4.65
CA PHE A 86 8.15 13.32 -3.94
C PHE A 86 9.09 12.55 -4.88
N PRO A 87 9.58 13.18 -5.98
CA PRO A 87 10.36 12.48 -7.02
C PRO A 87 11.64 11.81 -6.50
N ASP A 88 12.25 12.38 -5.46
CA ASP A 88 13.49 11.87 -4.86
C ASP A 88 13.27 10.69 -3.90
N ARG A 89 12.01 10.33 -3.63
CA ARG A 89 11.64 9.22 -2.74
C ARG A 89 11.19 7.97 -3.47
N ILE A 90 11.30 7.97 -4.78
CA ILE A 90 10.98 6.82 -5.65
C ILE A 90 12.25 6.43 -6.41
N PRO A 91 12.63 5.16 -6.47
CA PRO A 91 13.72 4.72 -7.32
C PRO A 91 13.50 5.17 -8.77
N LYS A 92 14.57 5.38 -9.55
CA LYS A 92 14.44 5.71 -10.98
C LYS A 92 13.46 4.73 -11.63
N THR A 93 12.37 5.24 -12.19
CA THR A 93 11.28 4.42 -12.72
C THR A 93 10.83 4.93 -14.08
N LEU A 94 10.67 4.02 -15.05
CA LEU A 94 10.04 4.27 -16.34
C LEU A 94 8.76 3.43 -16.47
N ILE A 95 7.72 4.07 -17.00
CA ILE A 95 6.42 3.43 -17.26
C ILE A 95 6.02 3.76 -18.69
N TYR A 96 5.98 2.73 -19.56
CA TYR A 96 5.70 2.85 -20.98
C TYR A 96 4.72 1.80 -21.47
N GLY A 97 3.96 2.12 -22.50
CA GLY A 97 3.30 1.12 -23.34
C GLY A 97 4.33 0.41 -24.24
N LYS A 98 4.08 -0.85 -24.56
CA LYS A 98 4.95 -1.67 -25.41
C LYS A 98 4.97 -1.19 -26.85
N ASN A 99 6.15 -0.86 -27.36
CA ASN A 99 6.46 -0.68 -28.78
C ASN A 99 7.97 -0.80 -28.98
N ALA A 100 8.44 -0.83 -30.25
CA ALA A 100 9.86 -1.01 -30.55
C ALA A 100 10.74 0.05 -29.89
N TYR A 101 10.34 1.32 -29.96
CA TYR A 101 11.08 2.43 -29.35
C TYR A 101 11.19 2.29 -27.82
N THR A 102 10.11 1.94 -27.13
CA THR A 102 10.12 1.84 -25.66
C THR A 102 10.90 0.63 -25.17
N ILE A 103 11.00 -0.45 -25.97
CA ILE A 103 11.85 -1.60 -25.65
C ILE A 103 13.33 -1.21 -25.62
N GLU A 104 13.79 -0.46 -26.65
CA GLU A 104 15.17 0.04 -26.75
C GLU A 104 15.44 1.11 -25.70
N ARG A 105 14.49 2.02 -25.47
CA ARG A 105 14.59 3.12 -24.50
C ARG A 105 14.87 2.63 -23.08
N VAL A 106 14.30 1.50 -22.66
CA VAL A 106 14.59 0.91 -21.35
C VAL A 106 16.06 0.50 -21.25
N LEU A 107 16.62 -0.11 -22.29
CA LEU A 107 18.02 -0.57 -22.31
C LEU A 107 19.02 0.61 -22.41
N GLU A 108 18.61 1.77 -22.93
CA GLU A 108 19.41 3.00 -22.89
C GLU A 108 19.46 3.61 -21.49
N GLU A 109 18.36 3.51 -20.73
CA GLU A 109 18.18 4.18 -19.44
C GLU A 109 18.62 3.33 -18.23
N PHE A 110 18.62 2.00 -18.36
CA PHE A 110 18.97 1.08 -17.27
C PHE A 110 20.10 0.14 -17.68
N THR A 111 21.02 -0.06 -16.74
CA THR A 111 22.03 -1.13 -16.81
C THR A 111 21.56 -2.33 -16.00
N TYR A 112 21.96 -3.54 -16.40
CA TYR A 112 21.67 -4.75 -15.62
C TYR A 112 22.43 -4.77 -14.28
N PRO A 113 21.85 -5.30 -13.19
CA PRO A 113 20.45 -5.72 -13.10
C PRO A 113 19.49 -4.54 -12.88
N PHE A 114 18.24 -4.67 -13.34
CA PHE A 114 17.14 -3.78 -13.00
C PHE A 114 15.87 -4.59 -12.68
N VAL A 115 14.86 -3.94 -12.15
CA VAL A 115 13.59 -4.57 -11.74
C VAL A 115 12.51 -4.22 -12.76
N ALA A 116 11.74 -5.22 -13.20
CA ALA A 116 10.52 -5.01 -13.93
C ALA A 116 9.32 -5.55 -13.14
N LYS A 117 8.19 -4.87 -13.19
CA LYS A 117 7.02 -5.21 -12.37
C LYS A 117 5.76 -5.31 -13.22
N THR A 118 4.87 -6.20 -12.83
CA THR A 118 3.49 -6.22 -13.33
C THR A 118 2.67 -5.17 -12.58
N ALA A 119 1.94 -4.32 -13.28
CA ALA A 119 1.21 -3.18 -12.71
C ALA A 119 0.22 -3.59 -11.60
N LYS A 120 -0.52 -4.68 -11.83
CA LYS A 120 -1.50 -5.23 -10.87
C LYS A 120 -1.05 -6.61 -10.40
N SER A 121 -0.30 -6.64 -9.32
CA SER A 121 0.18 -7.86 -8.67
C SER A 121 0.40 -7.61 -7.18
N SER A 122 0.35 -8.67 -6.39
CA SER A 122 0.56 -8.61 -4.94
C SER A 122 1.47 -9.75 -4.47
N MET A 123 1.94 -9.69 -3.22
CA MET A 123 2.76 -10.72 -2.57
C MET A 123 4.06 -11.09 -3.32
N GLY A 124 4.70 -10.11 -3.95
CA GLY A 124 5.92 -10.35 -4.73
C GLY A 124 5.71 -11.10 -6.07
N GLN A 125 4.48 -11.50 -6.36
CA GLN A 125 4.16 -12.06 -7.68
C GLN A 125 4.23 -10.93 -8.72
N GLY A 126 4.88 -11.19 -9.86
CA GLY A 126 5.03 -10.18 -10.92
C GLY A 126 6.15 -9.17 -10.69
N VAL A 127 7.14 -9.48 -9.84
CA VAL A 127 8.41 -8.76 -9.74
C VAL A 127 9.51 -9.59 -10.39
N TRP A 128 10.19 -9.01 -11.38
CA TRP A 128 11.20 -9.64 -12.21
C TRP A 128 12.55 -8.96 -11.99
N LEU A 129 13.56 -9.71 -11.59
CA LEU A 129 14.94 -9.22 -11.60
C LEU A 129 15.53 -9.50 -12.96
N ILE A 130 15.74 -8.46 -13.74
CA ILE A 130 16.28 -8.52 -15.10
C ILE A 130 17.81 -8.42 -15.01
N LYS A 131 18.50 -9.53 -15.22
CA LYS A 131 19.96 -9.64 -15.08
C LYS A 131 20.70 -9.60 -16.41
N GLN A 132 19.97 -9.87 -17.49
CA GLN A 132 20.52 -9.98 -18.85
C GLN A 132 19.41 -9.74 -19.88
N GLU A 133 19.80 -9.59 -21.15
CA GLU A 133 18.86 -9.31 -22.24
C GLU A 133 17.76 -10.37 -22.38
N GLN A 134 18.08 -11.63 -22.18
CA GLN A 134 17.09 -12.71 -22.28
C GLN A 134 15.95 -12.54 -21.28
N ASP A 135 16.25 -12.14 -20.03
CA ASP A 135 15.24 -11.89 -19.00
C ASP A 135 14.31 -10.71 -19.41
N TRP A 136 14.92 -9.67 -20.03
CA TRP A 136 14.17 -8.54 -20.55
C TRP A 136 13.22 -8.94 -21.68
N LEU A 137 13.69 -9.71 -22.64
CA LEU A 137 12.87 -10.18 -23.77
C LEU A 137 11.70 -11.06 -23.29
N GLU A 138 11.92 -11.92 -22.29
CA GLU A 138 10.86 -12.72 -21.68
C GLU A 138 9.80 -11.86 -20.97
N TYR A 139 10.21 -10.79 -20.29
CA TYR A 139 9.29 -9.84 -19.69
C TYR A 139 8.49 -9.09 -20.75
N VAL A 140 9.16 -8.59 -21.80
CA VAL A 140 8.56 -7.87 -22.93
C VAL A 140 7.49 -8.74 -23.65
N GLU A 141 7.76 -10.04 -23.80
CA GLU A 141 6.81 -10.93 -24.45
C GLU A 141 5.47 -11.03 -23.68
N LYS A 142 5.54 -11.03 -22.35
CA LYS A 142 4.42 -11.26 -21.45
C LYS A 142 3.62 -10.02 -21.06
N HIS A 143 4.15 -8.81 -21.36
CA HIS A 143 3.58 -7.55 -20.87
C HIS A 143 3.39 -6.53 -21.99
N ASP A 144 2.24 -5.86 -22.00
CA ASP A 144 1.92 -4.75 -22.90
C ASP A 144 2.22 -3.37 -22.30
N THR A 145 2.47 -3.33 -21.00
CA THR A 145 2.90 -2.14 -20.27
C THR A 145 4.15 -2.46 -19.47
N PHE A 146 5.18 -1.66 -19.68
CA PHE A 146 6.45 -1.78 -18.98
C PHE A 146 6.44 -0.88 -17.76
N TYR A 147 6.63 -1.46 -16.60
CA TYR A 147 6.98 -0.81 -15.35
C TYR A 147 8.38 -1.24 -14.97
N VAL A 148 9.36 -0.40 -15.22
CA VAL A 148 10.77 -0.70 -14.99
C VAL A 148 11.35 0.25 -13.97
N GLN A 149 12.13 -0.29 -13.04
CA GLN A 149 12.68 0.42 -11.90
C GLN A 149 14.13 0.02 -11.68
N GLU A 150 14.98 0.95 -11.26
CA GLU A 150 16.35 0.61 -10.87
C GLU A 150 16.37 -0.43 -9.75
N TYR A 151 17.36 -1.31 -9.79
CA TYR A 151 17.60 -2.26 -8.73
C TYR A 151 18.45 -1.61 -7.64
N ILE A 152 17.91 -1.56 -6.44
CA ILE A 152 18.62 -1.10 -5.25
C ILE A 152 18.95 -2.35 -4.42
N PRO A 153 20.23 -2.76 -4.34
CA PRO A 153 20.64 -3.90 -3.52
C PRO A 153 20.27 -3.66 -2.05
N ASN A 154 19.58 -4.60 -1.44
CA ASN A 154 19.20 -4.55 -0.03
C ASN A 154 19.05 -5.96 0.53
N ASP A 155 19.36 -6.14 1.80
CA ASP A 155 19.17 -7.36 2.58
C ASP A 155 17.92 -7.29 3.45
N ARG A 156 17.33 -6.10 3.57
CA ARG A 156 16.13 -5.83 4.36
C ARG A 156 15.38 -4.62 3.81
N ASP A 157 14.10 -4.56 4.09
CA ASP A 157 13.28 -3.38 3.91
C ASP A 157 12.61 -2.96 5.22
N LEU A 158 12.33 -1.66 5.35
CA LEU A 158 11.62 -1.11 6.47
C LEU A 158 10.13 -1.07 6.15
N ARG A 159 9.32 -1.78 6.93
CA ARG A 159 7.86 -1.68 6.87
C ARG A 159 7.37 -0.68 7.88
N ILE A 160 6.66 0.35 7.42
CA ILE A 160 6.07 1.41 8.23
C ILE A 160 4.55 1.32 8.08
N ILE A 161 3.85 1.12 9.19
CA ILE A 161 2.39 0.99 9.21
C ILE A 161 1.77 2.28 9.70
N ILE A 162 0.89 2.85 8.88
CA ILE A 162 0.18 4.11 9.15
C ILE A 162 -1.30 3.81 9.32
N ILE A 163 -1.88 4.33 10.42
CA ILE A 163 -3.30 4.30 10.72
C ILE A 163 -3.75 5.71 11.09
N GLY A 164 -4.63 6.28 10.30
CA GLY A 164 -5.04 7.66 10.45
C GLY A 164 -3.91 8.62 10.12
N GLU A 165 -3.54 9.44 11.08
CA GLU A 165 -2.48 10.43 10.99
C GLU A 165 -1.24 10.04 11.83
N ASP A 166 -1.18 8.78 12.27
CA ASP A 166 -0.13 8.28 13.15
C ASP A 166 0.56 7.03 12.61
N VAL A 167 1.80 6.82 13.02
CA VAL A 167 2.52 5.56 12.83
C VAL A 167 2.04 4.55 13.86
N ALA A 168 1.46 3.46 13.40
CA ALA A 168 1.06 2.35 14.26
C ALA A 168 2.26 1.48 14.67
N GLY A 169 3.28 1.39 13.83
CA GLY A 169 4.53 0.70 14.12
C GLY A 169 5.44 0.64 12.90
N ALA A 170 6.72 0.38 13.16
CA ALA A 170 7.73 0.19 12.12
C ALA A 170 8.65 -0.98 12.51
N TYR A 171 9.08 -1.74 11.51
CA TYR A 171 9.99 -2.88 11.70
C TYR A 171 10.68 -3.26 10.39
N TRP A 172 11.87 -3.82 10.52
CA TRP A 172 12.59 -4.41 9.40
C TRP A 172 12.03 -5.80 9.04
N ARG A 173 11.94 -6.07 7.74
CA ARG A 173 11.81 -7.41 7.20
C ARG A 173 13.15 -7.80 6.61
N VAL A 174 13.78 -8.80 7.21
CA VAL A 174 15.12 -9.27 6.83
C VAL A 174 14.99 -10.60 6.09
N SER A 175 15.56 -10.70 4.90
CA SER A 175 15.56 -11.90 4.08
C SER A 175 16.84 -12.02 3.27
N GLU A 176 17.35 -13.22 3.13
CA GLU A 176 18.47 -13.49 2.22
C GLU A 176 18.06 -13.56 0.74
N ALA A 177 16.75 -13.56 0.46
CA ALA A 177 16.20 -13.62 -0.89
C ALA A 177 15.95 -12.21 -1.46
N PHE A 178 15.99 -12.08 -2.79
CA PHE A 178 15.68 -10.84 -3.52
C PHE A 178 14.34 -10.18 -3.11
N LEU A 179 13.35 -11.00 -2.73
CA LEU A 179 12.06 -10.53 -2.25
C LEU A 179 11.97 -10.72 -0.73
N ASN A 180 11.96 -9.61 0.02
CA ASN A 180 11.81 -9.60 1.48
C ASN A 180 10.36 -9.89 1.87
N ASN A 181 9.90 -11.11 1.63
CA ASN A 181 8.54 -11.52 1.90
C ASN A 181 8.52 -12.55 3.04
N VAL A 182 7.76 -12.29 4.10
CA VAL A 182 7.59 -13.19 5.26
C VAL A 182 7.14 -14.59 4.83
N ALA A 183 6.28 -14.68 3.81
CA ALA A 183 5.87 -15.96 3.23
C ALA A 183 7.02 -16.78 2.63
N GLN A 184 8.19 -16.16 2.43
CA GLN A 184 9.41 -16.77 1.90
C GLN A 184 10.53 -16.91 2.94
N GLY A 185 10.22 -16.77 4.23
CA GLY A 185 11.16 -16.99 5.33
C GLY A 185 11.84 -15.73 5.89
N ALA A 186 11.36 -14.52 5.55
CA ALA A 186 11.83 -13.30 6.19
C ALA A 186 11.50 -13.29 7.69
N HIS A 187 12.40 -12.73 8.50
CA HIS A 187 12.17 -12.50 9.92
C HIS A 187 12.07 -10.99 10.22
N PHE A 188 11.47 -10.64 11.37
CA PHE A 188 11.33 -9.25 11.81
C PHE A 188 12.50 -8.84 12.71
N SER A 189 12.99 -7.60 12.54
CA SER A 189 13.88 -6.93 13.48
C SER A 189 13.33 -5.55 13.82
N TYR A 190 13.55 -5.12 15.06
CA TYR A 190 13.02 -3.87 15.61
C TYR A 190 14.13 -2.91 16.04
N ASP A 191 15.38 -3.31 15.84
CA ASP A 191 16.54 -2.54 16.23
C ASP A 191 16.87 -1.46 15.19
N ASP A 192 17.39 -0.33 15.64
CA ASP A 192 17.91 0.76 14.80
C ASP A 192 16.91 1.25 13.72
N ILE A 193 15.65 1.42 14.08
CA ILE A 193 14.63 2.01 13.21
C ILE A 193 14.96 3.51 13.00
N PRO A 194 15.21 3.97 11.76
CA PRO A 194 15.52 5.37 11.48
C PRO A 194 14.25 6.23 11.62
N GLN A 195 14.17 6.98 12.70
CA GLN A 195 12.97 7.76 13.05
C GLN A 195 12.71 8.89 12.06
N ASP A 196 13.73 9.51 11.51
CA ASP A 196 13.65 10.53 10.47
C ASP A 196 12.96 10.00 9.19
N VAL A 197 13.28 8.77 8.78
CA VAL A 197 12.61 8.10 7.66
C VAL A 197 11.14 7.82 7.99
N VAL A 198 10.87 7.33 9.19
CA VAL A 198 9.51 7.05 9.65
C VAL A 198 8.65 8.31 9.65
N ASP A 199 9.19 9.42 10.16
CA ASP A 199 8.50 10.70 10.22
C ASP A 199 8.24 11.27 8.83
N GLU A 200 9.21 11.19 7.91
CA GLU A 200 9.03 11.67 6.53
C GLU A 200 8.00 10.82 5.76
N VAL A 201 7.99 9.50 5.93
CA VAL A 201 6.97 8.64 5.32
C VAL A 201 5.57 8.95 5.85
N LEU A 202 5.43 9.29 7.13
CA LEU A 202 4.17 9.76 7.70
C LEU A 202 3.70 11.06 7.04
N GLU A 203 4.58 12.03 6.84
CA GLU A 203 4.23 13.29 6.17
C GLU A 203 3.87 13.09 4.69
N ILE A 204 4.54 12.16 4.01
CA ILE A 204 4.17 11.73 2.65
C ILE A 204 2.76 11.13 2.62
N ALA A 205 2.44 10.25 3.55
CA ALA A 205 1.12 9.65 3.66
C ALA A 205 0.03 10.70 3.91
N LYS A 206 0.28 11.65 4.83
CA LYS A 206 -0.65 12.76 5.11
C LYS A 206 -0.87 13.63 3.87
N THR A 207 0.20 14.01 3.18
CA THR A 207 0.14 14.84 1.96
C THR A 207 -0.70 14.19 0.86
N LEU A 208 -0.62 12.87 0.73
CA LEU A 208 -1.38 12.10 -0.26
C LEU A 208 -2.71 11.56 0.29
N HIS A 209 -3.11 11.96 1.50
CA HIS A 209 -4.34 11.52 2.18
C HIS A 209 -4.47 10.00 2.34
N ILE A 210 -3.33 9.31 2.50
CA ILE A 210 -3.25 7.87 2.75
C ILE A 210 -3.37 7.65 4.26
N ASN A 211 -4.46 7.03 4.71
CA ASN A 211 -4.76 6.89 6.14
C ASN A 211 -4.83 5.44 6.64
N HIS A 212 -4.46 4.46 5.80
CA HIS A 212 -4.40 3.06 6.19
C HIS A 212 -3.46 2.32 5.23
N ALA A 213 -2.21 2.15 5.60
CA ALA A 213 -1.22 1.57 4.71
C ALA A 213 -0.05 0.92 5.45
N ALA A 214 0.55 -0.10 4.83
CA ALA A 214 1.89 -0.55 5.14
C ALA A 214 2.82 -0.13 4.00
N PHE A 215 3.72 0.81 4.26
CA PHE A 215 4.74 1.25 3.33
C PHE A 215 5.94 0.32 3.39
N ASP A 216 6.48 -0.04 2.23
CA ASP A 216 7.70 -0.82 2.07
C ASP A 216 8.80 0.11 1.56
N VAL A 217 9.86 0.27 2.36
CA VAL A 217 10.89 1.30 2.18
C VAL A 217 12.28 0.66 2.20
N ILE A 218 13.11 0.98 1.21
CA ILE A 218 14.55 0.68 1.24
C ILE A 218 15.28 1.89 1.79
N VAL A 219 16.11 1.67 2.81
CA VAL A 219 16.98 2.71 3.40
C VAL A 219 18.40 2.47 2.92
N THR A 220 19.04 3.51 2.41
CA THR A 220 20.42 3.51 1.89
C THR A 220 21.28 4.53 2.63
N ALA A 221 22.57 4.61 2.33
CA ALA A 221 23.46 5.62 2.89
C ALA A 221 23.10 7.05 2.41
N GLU A 222 22.51 7.18 1.22
CA GLU A 222 22.14 8.46 0.63
C GLU A 222 20.71 8.91 0.96
N GLY A 223 19.91 8.06 1.64
CA GLY A 223 18.53 8.35 1.98
C GLY A 223 17.64 7.12 1.91
N PHE A 224 16.40 7.30 1.48
CA PHE A 224 15.48 6.17 1.37
C PHE A 224 14.59 6.27 0.13
N TYR A 225 14.05 5.12 -0.26
CA TYR A 225 13.10 5.00 -1.36
C TYR A 225 11.87 4.20 -0.96
N ILE A 226 10.69 4.71 -1.30
CA ILE A 226 9.43 4.00 -1.15
C ILE A 226 9.27 3.06 -2.36
N LEU A 227 9.15 1.76 -2.10
CA LEU A 227 8.90 0.77 -3.14
C LEU A 227 7.43 0.66 -3.51
N GLU A 228 6.59 0.60 -2.49
CA GLU A 228 5.13 0.54 -2.59
C GLU A 228 4.50 0.74 -1.22
N PHE A 229 3.18 0.92 -1.18
CA PHE A 229 2.39 0.68 0.01
C PHE A 229 1.26 -0.31 -0.28
N ASN A 230 0.85 -1.02 0.75
CA ASN A 230 -0.22 -2.01 0.69
C ASN A 230 -1.40 -1.52 1.53
N VAL A 231 -2.60 -1.46 0.92
CA VAL A 231 -3.86 -1.13 1.61
C VAL A 231 -4.24 -2.26 2.56
N PHE A 232 -4.08 -3.49 2.09
CA PHE A 232 -4.35 -4.70 2.87
C PHE A 232 -3.04 -5.41 3.16
N PHE A 233 -2.68 -5.47 4.42
CA PHE A 233 -1.40 -6.00 4.89
C PHE A 233 -1.59 -6.91 6.10
N GLY A 234 -0.59 -7.77 6.36
CA GLY A 234 -0.50 -8.56 7.59
C GLY A 234 -0.01 -7.71 8.76
N SER A 235 -0.42 -8.07 9.96
CA SER A 235 -0.09 -7.36 11.20
C SER A 235 0.84 -8.14 12.12
N GLU A 236 1.42 -9.23 11.63
CA GLU A 236 2.27 -10.14 12.43
C GLU A 236 3.45 -9.40 13.07
N GLY A 237 4.07 -8.49 12.32
CA GLY A 237 5.19 -7.68 12.81
C GLY A 237 4.81 -6.62 13.85
N LEU A 238 3.52 -6.34 14.06
CA LEU A 238 3.06 -5.44 15.13
C LEU A 238 2.84 -6.18 16.47
N MET A 239 2.67 -7.49 16.46
CA MET A 239 2.39 -8.27 17.66
C MET A 239 3.50 -8.14 18.72
N PRO A 240 4.80 -8.25 18.38
CA PRO A 240 5.88 -8.05 19.35
C PRO A 240 5.96 -6.63 19.91
N LEU A 241 5.43 -5.64 19.19
CA LEU A 241 5.32 -4.24 19.66
C LEU A 241 4.11 -4.02 20.58
N GLY A 242 3.29 -5.03 20.82
CA GLY A 242 2.07 -4.93 21.63
C GLY A 242 0.96 -4.10 20.96
N VAL A 243 1.07 -3.83 19.65
CA VAL A 243 0.13 -2.99 18.92
C VAL A 243 -1.04 -3.82 18.39
N ARG A 244 -2.26 -3.37 18.70
CA ARG A 244 -3.50 -3.93 18.18
C ARG A 244 -4.09 -2.97 17.15
N LEU A 245 -4.09 -3.38 15.88
CA LEU A 245 -4.61 -2.54 14.78
C LEU A 245 -6.05 -2.07 15.01
N ALA A 246 -6.92 -2.95 15.49
CA ALA A 246 -8.32 -2.61 15.74
C ALA A 246 -8.47 -1.44 16.73
N GLU A 247 -7.66 -1.41 17.79
CA GLU A 247 -7.65 -0.32 18.78
C GLU A 247 -7.15 1.00 18.16
N LYS A 248 -6.10 0.94 17.33
CA LYS A 248 -5.59 2.11 16.59
C LYS A 248 -6.61 2.66 15.60
N ILE A 249 -7.25 1.76 14.85
CA ILE A 249 -8.28 2.14 13.88
C ILE A 249 -9.48 2.75 14.61
N ASP A 250 -10.00 2.12 15.66
CA ASP A 250 -11.18 2.64 16.38
C ASP A 250 -10.88 3.99 17.02
N ALA A 251 -9.70 4.19 17.60
CA ALA A 251 -9.26 5.48 18.11
C ALA A 251 -9.23 6.57 17.02
N TYR A 252 -8.70 6.25 15.84
CA TYR A 252 -8.70 7.18 14.71
C TYR A 252 -10.13 7.49 14.23
N LEU A 253 -11.01 6.48 14.12
CA LEU A 253 -12.38 6.67 13.66
C LEU A 253 -13.18 7.58 14.63
N GLU A 254 -12.84 7.61 15.91
CA GLU A 254 -13.45 8.53 16.86
C GLU A 254 -13.06 10.01 16.61
N THR A 255 -11.91 10.27 15.96
CA THR A 255 -11.49 11.64 15.60
C THR A 255 -12.23 12.19 14.38
N LEU A 256 -12.88 11.33 13.58
CA LEU A 256 -13.65 11.72 12.37
C LEU A 256 -15.06 12.23 12.66
N ARG A 257 -15.41 12.41 13.92
CA ARG A 257 -16.75 12.85 14.39
C ARG A 257 -16.94 14.36 14.39
#